data_82db8603a502aaaca444523830ca44b2
#
_entry.id   82db8603a502aaaca444523830ca44b2
#
_cell.length_a   1.000
_cell.length_b   1.000
_cell.length_c   1.000
_cell.angle_alpha   90.00
_cell.angle_beta   90.00
_cell.angle_gamma   90.00
#
_symmetry.space_group_name_H-M   'P 1'
#
loop_
_entity.id
_entity.type
_entity.pdbx_description
1 polymer ?
#
loop_
_entity_poly.entity_id
_entity_poly.type
_entity_poly.pdbx_seq_one_letter_code
_entity_poly.pdbx_strand_id
1 'polypeptide(L)'
;MLNSPISRHTLLALSLMISMPAFCAVSAEQAAQLDQQLTPMGAERAGNTDGSIPAWDGGYKPSTSGGALVDPYAAEQPLQRIDSGNMAQFAQWLSPGTQAMLRQYPQSFHLQLYPSHRSAAYPESILKQSRQNATRIRLNASGSGLEGGYTSGVPFPVPLRAEEVIWNHVTRYRGGAVKREVHRMPVQTSGAYQASLIRQTQVFASNVRDNTPDSNLLFYFIGQTLAPARQAGNIALIHEPLDQVQTPRQAWAYNAGQRRVRRAPTLAYDSPQNSSDGLATSDNMDMYNGAFDRYNWTLKGKRELLIPYNNYHLHDKGLKYAQIIQPAHINSGYIRYERHRVWEIEGELKPGQRHIYQKRTFFIDEDTWQIALADHYDARGELWRVSTAYQMNFYNDLVPWMTAEATHDLQSRRYLLSGLSNEVKREASFGHEALRQDFKPDALRRLGGKN
;
A
#
# COMPACT_ATOMS: atom_id res chain seq x y z
N MET A 1 66.55 -58.80 0.97
CA MET A 1 65.46 -59.36 0.13
C MET A 1 64.22 -59.26 0.93
N LEU A 2 63.29 -58.46 0.44
CA LEU A 2 61.88 -58.63 0.40
C LEU A 2 61.25 -57.26 0.26
N ASN A 3 60.85 -56.97 -0.98
CA ASN A 3 60.00 -55.82 -1.42
C ASN A 3 58.62 -55.97 -0.89
N SER A 4 58.00 -54.87 -0.40
CA SER A 4 56.56 -54.74 -0.20
C SER A 4 56.06 -53.51 -0.97
N PRO A 5 54.96 -53.58 -1.71
CA PRO A 5 54.49 -52.51 -2.54
C PRO A 5 53.54 -51.54 -1.76
N ILE A 6 53.80 -50.26 -1.95
CA ILE A 6 52.97 -49.17 -1.42
C ILE A 6 51.68 -49.07 -2.27
N SER A 7 50.53 -49.35 -1.62
CA SER A 7 49.19 -49.14 -2.19
C SER A 7 48.85 -47.66 -2.22
N ARG A 8 48.64 -47.09 -3.40
CA ARG A 8 48.12 -45.74 -3.61
C ARG A 8 46.56 -45.76 -3.52
N HIS A 9 46.02 -45.29 -2.41
CA HIS A 9 44.59 -44.99 -2.32
C HIS A 9 44.32 -43.61 -2.92
N THR A 10 43.66 -43.60 -4.09
CA THR A 10 43.13 -42.40 -4.72
C THR A 10 41.86 -41.99 -4.01
N LEU A 11 41.90 -40.93 -3.19
CA LEU A 11 40.72 -40.32 -2.64
C LEU A 11 40.01 -39.52 -3.74
N LEU A 12 38.84 -40.04 -4.18
CA LEU A 12 37.91 -39.30 -5.03
C LEU A 12 37.13 -38.31 -4.17
N ALA A 13 37.50 -37.03 -4.19
CA ALA A 13 36.75 -35.98 -3.56
C ALA A 13 35.48 -35.69 -4.39
N LEU A 14 34.32 -36.17 -3.91
CA LEU A 14 33.02 -35.87 -4.46
C LEU A 14 32.61 -34.44 -4.03
N SER A 15 32.85 -33.46 -4.91
CA SER A 15 32.39 -32.08 -4.70
C SER A 15 30.87 -32.03 -4.80
N LEU A 16 30.15 -32.02 -3.67
CA LEU A 16 28.75 -31.65 -3.63
C LEU A 16 28.65 -30.14 -4.02
N MET A 17 28.33 -29.86 -5.26
CA MET A 17 27.84 -28.55 -5.64
C MET A 17 26.46 -28.36 -4.99
N ILE A 18 26.43 -27.63 -3.87
CA ILE A 18 25.21 -27.07 -3.31
C ILE A 18 24.76 -26.01 -4.33
N SER A 19 23.84 -26.37 -5.21
CA SER A 19 23.15 -25.40 -6.04
C SER A 19 22.36 -24.49 -5.12
N MET A 20 22.85 -23.28 -4.85
CA MET A 20 22.02 -22.23 -4.27
C MET A 20 20.80 -22.06 -5.19
N PRO A 21 19.57 -22.04 -4.67
CA PRO A 21 18.41 -21.76 -5.49
C PRO A 21 18.62 -20.36 -6.10
N ALA A 22 18.86 -20.31 -7.39
CA ALA A 22 18.76 -19.07 -8.15
C ALA A 22 17.34 -18.56 -7.93
N PHE A 23 17.15 -17.34 -7.42
CA PHE A 23 15.85 -16.68 -7.33
C PHE A 23 15.34 -16.44 -8.76
N CYS A 24 14.66 -17.45 -9.31
CA CYS A 24 14.21 -17.45 -10.69
C CYS A 24 12.92 -16.66 -10.80
N ALA A 25 12.79 -15.85 -11.86
CA ALA A 25 11.49 -15.43 -12.36
C ALA A 25 10.60 -16.67 -12.60
N VAL A 26 9.28 -16.52 -12.62
CA VAL A 26 8.37 -17.66 -12.86
C VAL A 26 8.65 -18.30 -14.22
N SER A 27 8.31 -19.58 -14.38
CA SER A 27 8.50 -20.28 -15.64
C SER A 27 7.62 -19.69 -16.75
N ALA A 28 7.96 -19.98 -18.01
CA ALA A 28 7.16 -19.56 -19.15
C ALA A 28 5.71 -20.12 -19.08
N GLU A 29 5.53 -21.33 -18.57
CA GLU A 29 4.21 -21.96 -18.39
C GLU A 29 3.39 -21.24 -17.32
N GLN A 30 4.02 -20.82 -16.22
CA GLN A 30 3.35 -20.03 -15.20
C GLN A 30 2.97 -18.64 -15.72
N ALA A 31 3.86 -17.98 -16.44
CA ALA A 31 3.59 -16.69 -17.05
C ALA A 31 2.49 -16.79 -18.14
N ALA A 32 2.39 -17.91 -18.86
CA ALA A 32 1.33 -18.14 -19.85
C ALA A 32 -0.09 -18.22 -19.25
N GLN A 33 -0.23 -18.35 -17.92
CA GLN A 33 -1.53 -18.25 -17.27
C GLN A 33 -2.12 -16.83 -17.27
N LEU A 34 -1.25 -15.81 -17.40
CA LEU A 34 -1.68 -14.42 -17.55
C LEU A 34 -2.48 -14.29 -18.85
N ASP A 35 -3.63 -13.61 -18.77
CA ASP A 35 -4.66 -13.50 -19.83
C ASP A 35 -5.47 -14.79 -20.15
N GLN A 36 -5.17 -15.89 -19.48
CA GLN A 36 -5.96 -17.12 -19.56
C GLN A 36 -6.75 -17.33 -18.26
N GLN A 37 -6.15 -17.95 -17.27
CA GLN A 37 -6.75 -18.20 -15.95
C GLN A 37 -6.58 -17.00 -15.03
N LEU A 38 -5.52 -16.19 -15.24
CA LEU A 38 -5.22 -14.98 -14.50
C LEU A 38 -5.45 -13.75 -15.36
N THR A 39 -5.75 -12.63 -14.69
CA THR A 39 -5.74 -11.31 -15.32
C THR A 39 -4.29 -10.90 -15.63
N PRO A 40 -4.05 -9.88 -16.47
CA PRO A 40 -2.69 -9.37 -16.69
C PRO A 40 -1.97 -8.90 -15.43
N MET A 41 -2.74 -8.57 -14.37
CA MET A 41 -2.22 -8.15 -13.07
C MET A 41 -2.02 -9.33 -12.11
N GLY A 42 -2.39 -10.56 -12.50
CA GLY A 42 -2.18 -11.79 -11.73
C GLY A 42 -3.33 -12.21 -10.82
N ALA A 43 -4.45 -11.50 -10.84
CA ALA A 43 -5.66 -11.91 -10.14
C ALA A 43 -6.34 -13.10 -10.85
N GLU A 44 -7.08 -13.92 -10.12
CA GLU A 44 -7.88 -14.99 -10.72
C GLU A 44 -8.99 -14.40 -11.60
N ARG A 45 -9.10 -14.86 -12.84
CA ARG A 45 -10.10 -14.36 -13.78
C ARG A 45 -11.50 -14.82 -13.45
N ALA A 46 -11.64 -16.07 -13.04
CA ALA A 46 -12.93 -16.67 -12.69
C ALA A 46 -13.53 -16.04 -11.43
N GLY A 47 -14.85 -16.03 -11.36
CA GLY A 47 -15.57 -15.77 -10.11
C GLY A 47 -15.36 -16.90 -9.09
N ASN A 48 -15.85 -16.70 -7.86
CA ASN A 48 -15.83 -17.78 -6.88
C ASN A 48 -17.03 -18.73 -7.03
N THR A 49 -17.02 -19.82 -6.28
CA THR A 49 -17.99 -20.92 -6.45
C THR A 49 -19.41 -20.54 -6.04
N ASP A 50 -19.60 -19.62 -5.10
CA ASP A 50 -20.93 -19.18 -4.63
C ASP A 50 -21.44 -17.92 -5.37
N GLY A 51 -20.67 -17.41 -6.34
CA GLY A 51 -21.04 -16.26 -7.16
C GLY A 51 -20.98 -14.90 -6.46
N SER A 52 -20.51 -14.85 -5.21
CA SER A 52 -20.38 -13.58 -4.48
C SER A 52 -19.22 -12.69 -4.96
N ILE A 53 -18.21 -13.29 -5.61
CA ILE A 53 -17.15 -12.59 -6.34
C ILE A 53 -17.35 -12.91 -7.82
N PRO A 54 -17.68 -11.92 -8.67
CA PRO A 54 -17.91 -12.14 -10.09
C PRO A 54 -16.60 -12.45 -10.84
N ALA A 55 -16.73 -13.03 -12.04
CA ALA A 55 -15.60 -13.11 -12.97
C ALA A 55 -15.14 -11.71 -13.36
N TRP A 56 -13.83 -11.56 -13.56
CA TRP A 56 -13.27 -10.28 -14.02
C TRP A 56 -13.65 -10.01 -15.49
N ASP A 57 -14.20 -8.84 -15.75
CA ASP A 57 -14.70 -8.39 -17.06
C ASP A 57 -13.85 -7.27 -17.70
N GLY A 58 -12.72 -6.91 -17.08
CA GLY A 58 -11.84 -5.81 -17.54
C GLY A 58 -11.86 -4.59 -16.65
N GLY A 59 -12.68 -4.61 -15.59
CA GLY A 59 -12.87 -3.51 -14.67
C GLY A 59 -13.77 -2.39 -15.19
N TYR A 60 -14.11 -1.46 -14.31
CA TYR A 60 -15.01 -0.37 -14.67
C TYR A 60 -14.30 0.71 -15.52
N LYS A 61 -14.84 0.94 -16.71
CA LYS A 61 -14.40 1.99 -17.64
C LYS A 61 -15.65 2.78 -18.05
N PRO A 62 -15.71 4.11 -17.77
CA PRO A 62 -16.87 4.90 -18.19
C PRO A 62 -16.92 5.00 -19.72
N SER A 63 -18.14 5.14 -20.24
CA SER A 63 -18.36 5.29 -21.70
C SER A 63 -17.85 6.62 -22.25
N THR A 64 -17.70 7.63 -21.40
CA THR A 64 -17.12 8.94 -21.72
C THR A 64 -16.00 9.26 -20.74
N SER A 65 -14.84 9.60 -21.26
CA SER A 65 -13.70 10.04 -20.45
C SER A 65 -13.89 11.49 -19.99
N GLY A 66 -13.56 11.75 -18.72
CA GLY A 66 -13.61 13.07 -18.11
C GLY A 66 -14.93 13.34 -17.34
N GLY A 67 -14.93 14.41 -16.55
CA GLY A 67 -16.03 14.77 -15.66
C GLY A 67 -15.73 14.44 -14.19
N ALA A 68 -16.67 14.80 -13.31
CA ALA A 68 -16.57 14.47 -11.89
C ALA A 68 -16.66 12.95 -11.67
N LEU A 69 -15.93 12.46 -10.69
CA LEU A 69 -16.07 11.08 -10.23
C LEU A 69 -17.45 10.92 -9.58
N VAL A 70 -18.30 10.11 -10.18
CA VAL A 70 -19.62 9.77 -9.68
C VAL A 70 -19.58 8.30 -9.25
N ASP A 71 -20.29 7.98 -8.15
CA ASP A 71 -20.41 6.59 -7.71
C ASP A 71 -21.22 5.78 -8.74
N PRO A 72 -20.58 4.83 -9.46
CA PRO A 72 -21.29 4.02 -10.44
C PRO A 72 -22.27 3.03 -9.80
N TYR A 73 -22.19 2.83 -8.48
CA TYR A 73 -22.99 1.88 -7.70
C TYR A 73 -23.93 2.56 -6.70
N ALA A 74 -24.17 3.87 -6.84
CA ALA A 74 -24.96 4.68 -5.90
C ALA A 74 -26.41 4.19 -5.69
N ALA A 75 -26.98 3.46 -6.67
CA ALA A 75 -28.33 2.91 -6.57
C ALA A 75 -28.41 1.60 -5.73
N GLU A 76 -27.28 0.98 -5.44
CA GLU A 76 -27.25 -0.29 -4.71
C GLU A 76 -27.54 -0.10 -3.23
N GLN A 77 -28.23 -1.09 -2.66
CA GLN A 77 -28.48 -1.18 -1.24
C GLN A 77 -27.58 -2.27 -0.62
N PRO A 78 -27.17 -2.14 0.66
CA PRO A 78 -26.42 -3.17 1.31
C PRO A 78 -27.22 -4.48 1.39
N LEU A 79 -26.57 -5.57 1.05
CA LEU A 79 -27.12 -6.93 1.17
C LEU A 79 -27.31 -7.34 2.62
N GLN A 80 -26.37 -6.90 3.47
CA GLN A 80 -26.32 -7.32 4.87
C GLN A 80 -25.58 -6.27 5.70
N ARG A 81 -26.10 -6.00 6.90
CA ARG A 81 -25.36 -5.32 7.96
C ARG A 81 -24.71 -6.37 8.85
N ILE A 82 -23.40 -6.23 9.08
CA ILE A 82 -22.61 -7.12 9.93
C ILE A 82 -22.14 -6.31 11.14
N ASP A 83 -22.49 -6.75 12.31
CA ASP A 83 -22.12 -6.14 13.60
C ASP A 83 -21.73 -7.21 14.64
N SER A 84 -21.51 -6.83 15.87
CA SER A 84 -21.10 -7.76 16.95
C SER A 84 -22.10 -8.89 17.20
N GLY A 85 -23.38 -8.68 16.92
CA GLY A 85 -24.44 -9.67 17.15
C GLY A 85 -24.46 -10.82 16.15
N ASN A 86 -24.05 -10.57 14.92
CA ASN A 86 -24.07 -11.58 13.85
C ASN A 86 -22.69 -11.90 13.26
N MET A 87 -21.60 -11.25 13.71
CA MET A 87 -20.26 -11.43 13.15
C MET A 87 -19.76 -12.88 13.12
N ALA A 88 -20.24 -13.74 14.00
CA ALA A 88 -19.86 -15.14 14.05
C ALA A 88 -20.20 -15.89 12.75
N GLN A 89 -21.28 -15.51 12.06
CA GLN A 89 -21.69 -16.08 10.78
C GLN A 89 -20.75 -15.70 9.62
N PHE A 90 -20.01 -14.62 9.79
CA PHE A 90 -19.09 -14.04 8.80
C PHE A 90 -17.62 -14.19 9.18
N ALA A 91 -17.32 -14.86 10.29
CA ALA A 91 -15.97 -14.89 10.89
C ALA A 91 -14.87 -15.31 9.91
N GLN A 92 -15.17 -16.25 8.99
CA GLN A 92 -14.23 -16.71 7.98
C GLN A 92 -13.81 -15.63 6.97
N TRP A 93 -14.64 -14.59 6.78
CA TRP A 93 -14.41 -13.47 5.87
C TRP A 93 -13.98 -12.18 6.57
N LEU A 94 -13.72 -12.23 7.87
CA LEU A 94 -13.27 -11.10 8.68
C LEU A 94 -11.81 -11.28 9.12
N SER A 95 -10.98 -10.24 8.96
CA SER A 95 -9.64 -10.24 9.56
C SER A 95 -9.73 -10.22 11.09
N PRO A 96 -8.68 -10.65 11.82
CA PRO A 96 -8.61 -10.50 13.27
C PRO A 96 -8.86 -9.06 13.73
N GLY A 97 -8.30 -8.07 13.01
CA GLY A 97 -8.50 -6.64 13.28
C GLY A 97 -9.96 -6.21 13.12
N THR A 98 -10.62 -6.61 12.03
CA THR A 98 -12.03 -6.29 11.81
C THR A 98 -12.91 -6.90 12.90
N GLN A 99 -12.65 -8.15 13.28
CA GLN A 99 -13.37 -8.80 14.40
C GLN A 99 -13.12 -8.08 15.74
N ALA A 100 -11.90 -7.60 15.99
CA ALA A 100 -11.58 -6.83 17.19
C ALA A 100 -12.34 -5.50 17.23
N MET A 101 -12.44 -4.79 16.11
CA MET A 101 -13.23 -3.56 15.99
C MET A 101 -14.73 -3.81 16.30
N LEU A 102 -15.31 -4.87 15.73
CA LEU A 102 -16.71 -5.26 15.99
C LEU A 102 -16.96 -5.58 17.47
N ARG A 103 -16.00 -6.27 18.11
CA ARG A 103 -16.11 -6.59 19.56
C ARG A 103 -15.92 -5.37 20.44
N GLN A 104 -15.00 -4.48 20.09
CA GLN A 104 -14.65 -3.31 20.92
C GLN A 104 -15.71 -2.21 20.84
N TYR A 105 -16.38 -2.07 19.69
CA TYR A 105 -17.36 -1.01 19.43
C TYR A 105 -18.73 -1.59 19.01
N PRO A 106 -19.35 -2.46 19.85
CA PRO A 106 -20.51 -3.25 19.46
C PRO A 106 -21.75 -2.42 19.13
N GLN A 107 -21.83 -1.19 19.63
CA GLN A 107 -23.01 -0.31 19.42
C GLN A 107 -22.86 0.60 18.19
N SER A 108 -21.63 0.85 17.72
CA SER A 108 -21.38 1.88 16.72
C SER A 108 -20.69 1.37 15.46
N PHE A 109 -19.75 0.43 15.60
CA PHE A 109 -19.03 -0.12 14.45
C PHE A 109 -19.79 -1.28 13.80
N HIS A 110 -19.94 -1.20 12.49
CA HIS A 110 -20.54 -2.28 11.69
C HIS A 110 -20.02 -2.20 10.25
N LEU A 111 -20.17 -3.27 9.50
CA LEU A 111 -19.91 -3.32 8.08
C LEU A 111 -21.22 -3.33 7.31
N GLN A 112 -21.30 -2.59 6.22
CA GLN A 112 -22.37 -2.69 5.22
C GLN A 112 -21.83 -3.50 4.05
N LEU A 113 -22.28 -4.75 3.91
CA LEU A 113 -21.89 -5.63 2.82
C LEU A 113 -22.73 -5.34 1.57
N TYR A 114 -22.05 -5.08 0.47
CA TYR A 114 -22.64 -4.85 -0.84
C TYR A 114 -22.26 -5.95 -1.83
N PRO A 115 -22.93 -6.03 -3.00
CA PRO A 115 -22.46 -6.87 -4.11
C PRO A 115 -21.02 -6.51 -4.49
N SER A 116 -20.21 -7.52 -4.80
CA SER A 116 -18.82 -7.30 -5.19
C SER A 116 -18.71 -6.87 -6.64
N HIS A 117 -17.92 -5.83 -6.90
CA HIS A 117 -17.58 -5.35 -8.23
C HIS A 117 -16.07 -5.26 -8.39
N ARG A 118 -15.52 -6.03 -9.31
CA ARG A 118 -14.09 -6.02 -9.62
C ARG A 118 -13.76 -4.85 -10.56
N SER A 119 -13.93 -3.63 -10.03
CA SER A 119 -13.90 -2.38 -10.79
C SER A 119 -12.50 -1.90 -11.18
N ALA A 120 -11.42 -2.49 -10.64
CA ALA A 120 -10.05 -2.10 -10.93
C ALA A 120 -9.75 -2.20 -12.43
N ALA A 121 -9.38 -1.09 -13.05
CA ALA A 121 -9.00 -0.98 -14.45
C ALA A 121 -7.68 -0.24 -14.59
N TYR A 122 -6.91 -0.56 -15.63
CA TYR A 122 -5.56 -0.05 -15.85
C TYR A 122 -5.34 0.37 -17.30
N PRO A 123 -4.40 1.30 -17.56
CA PRO A 123 -3.92 1.55 -18.92
C PRO A 123 -3.30 0.30 -19.53
N GLU A 124 -3.50 0.08 -20.84
CA GLU A 124 -2.97 -1.10 -21.53
C GLU A 124 -1.44 -1.20 -21.46
N SER A 125 -0.74 -0.07 -21.41
CA SER A 125 0.72 -0.02 -21.22
C SER A 125 1.15 -0.66 -19.90
N ILE A 126 0.38 -0.48 -18.81
CA ILE A 126 0.64 -1.09 -17.49
C ILE A 126 0.36 -2.58 -17.51
N LEU A 127 -0.75 -3.00 -18.14
CA LEU A 127 -1.08 -4.42 -18.31
C LEU A 127 0.00 -5.16 -19.09
N LYS A 128 0.44 -4.58 -20.24
CA LYS A 128 1.53 -5.12 -21.06
C LYS A 128 2.83 -5.23 -20.27
N GLN A 129 3.19 -4.17 -19.52
CA GLN A 129 4.42 -4.16 -18.74
C GLN A 129 4.39 -5.22 -17.63
N SER A 130 3.25 -5.41 -16.96
CA SER A 130 3.08 -6.43 -15.93
C SER A 130 3.27 -7.85 -16.48
N ARG A 131 2.71 -8.16 -17.65
CA ARG A 131 2.97 -9.45 -18.33
C ARG A 131 4.45 -9.66 -18.60
N GLN A 132 5.15 -8.64 -19.12
CA GLN A 132 6.58 -8.73 -19.41
C GLN A 132 7.43 -8.90 -18.14
N ASN A 133 7.02 -8.30 -17.05
CA ASN A 133 7.73 -8.39 -15.78
C ASN A 133 7.75 -9.83 -15.25
N ALA A 134 6.71 -10.61 -15.45
CA ALA A 134 6.55 -11.96 -14.89
C ALA A 134 7.77 -12.86 -15.11
N THR A 135 8.37 -12.81 -16.28
CA THR A 135 9.55 -13.64 -16.64
C THR A 135 10.89 -12.89 -16.54
N ARG A 136 10.84 -11.56 -16.36
CA ARG A 136 12.02 -10.71 -16.43
C ARG A 136 12.49 -10.22 -15.06
N ILE A 137 11.54 -9.83 -14.20
CA ILE A 137 11.87 -9.23 -12.91
C ILE A 137 12.13 -10.32 -11.87
N ARG A 138 13.16 -10.09 -11.06
CA ARG A 138 13.56 -10.98 -9.96
C ARG A 138 13.86 -10.14 -8.72
N LEU A 139 13.74 -10.76 -7.56
CA LEU A 139 14.32 -10.20 -6.34
C LEU A 139 15.85 -10.32 -6.39
N ASN A 140 16.55 -9.32 -5.86
CA ASN A 140 17.97 -9.46 -5.59
C ASN A 140 18.21 -10.49 -4.48
N ALA A 141 19.47 -10.85 -4.22
CA ALA A 141 19.85 -11.88 -3.23
C ALA A 141 19.33 -11.59 -1.81
N SER A 142 19.15 -10.34 -1.43
CA SER A 142 18.62 -9.94 -0.12
C SER A 142 17.08 -9.86 -0.07
N GLY A 143 16.40 -9.95 -1.19
CA GLY A 143 14.94 -9.72 -1.31
C GLY A 143 14.53 -8.24 -1.20
N SER A 144 15.49 -7.34 -1.03
CA SER A 144 15.24 -5.90 -0.76
C SER A 144 15.17 -5.03 -1.99
N GLY A 145 15.51 -5.56 -3.16
CA GLY A 145 15.55 -4.82 -4.42
C GLY A 145 15.11 -5.67 -5.60
N LEU A 146 14.85 -5.00 -6.72
CA LEU A 146 14.42 -5.60 -7.98
C LEU A 146 15.55 -5.61 -9.00
N GLU A 147 15.77 -6.78 -9.64
CA GLU A 147 16.67 -6.96 -10.77
C GLU A 147 15.87 -7.20 -12.06
N GLY A 148 16.49 -7.02 -13.22
CA GLY A 148 15.87 -7.24 -14.53
C GLY A 148 15.33 -5.98 -15.17
N GLY A 149 15.73 -4.79 -14.69
CA GLY A 149 15.38 -3.50 -15.32
C GLY A 149 13.89 -3.13 -15.13
N TYR A 150 13.42 -3.19 -13.87
CA TYR A 150 12.06 -2.75 -13.53
C TYR A 150 11.85 -1.27 -13.88
N THR A 151 10.72 -0.96 -14.50
CA THR A 151 10.32 0.41 -14.83
C THR A 151 8.92 0.77 -14.33
N SER A 152 7.96 -0.09 -14.54
CA SER A 152 6.55 0.11 -14.16
C SER A 152 5.77 -1.20 -14.19
N GLY A 153 4.48 -1.15 -13.87
CA GLY A 153 3.61 -2.32 -13.78
C GLY A 153 3.83 -3.11 -12.50
N VAL A 154 3.21 -4.26 -12.40
CA VAL A 154 3.40 -5.20 -11.29
C VAL A 154 4.65 -6.03 -11.56
N PRO A 155 5.64 -6.07 -10.64
CA PRO A 155 6.86 -6.83 -10.87
C PRO A 155 6.63 -8.35 -10.83
N PHE A 156 5.70 -8.84 -9.99
CA PHE A 156 5.46 -10.26 -9.77
C PHE A 156 3.97 -10.60 -9.88
N PRO A 157 3.36 -10.59 -11.07
CA PRO A 157 1.93 -10.89 -11.21
C PRO A 157 1.59 -12.34 -10.80
N VAL A 158 2.56 -13.23 -10.76
CA VAL A 158 2.46 -14.60 -10.23
C VAL A 158 3.46 -14.76 -9.08
N PRO A 159 3.18 -14.19 -7.89
CA PRO A 159 4.13 -14.21 -6.78
C PRO A 159 4.24 -15.59 -6.15
N LEU A 160 5.47 -15.99 -5.78
CA LEU A 160 5.80 -17.24 -5.10
C LEU A 160 6.22 -17.01 -3.64
N ARG A 161 6.49 -15.75 -3.26
CA ARG A 161 7.02 -15.37 -1.95
C ARG A 161 6.30 -14.15 -1.39
N ALA A 162 6.34 -14.00 -0.08
CA ALA A 162 5.73 -12.86 0.61
C ALA A 162 6.34 -11.53 0.19
N GLU A 163 7.67 -11.48 0.01
CA GLU A 163 8.37 -10.27 -0.43
C GLU A 163 7.91 -9.82 -1.82
N GLU A 164 7.59 -10.75 -2.73
CA GLU A 164 7.07 -10.45 -4.05
C GLU A 164 5.66 -9.83 -3.98
N VAL A 165 4.82 -10.32 -3.07
CA VAL A 165 3.48 -9.76 -2.81
C VAL A 165 3.59 -8.33 -2.26
N ILE A 166 4.52 -8.08 -1.32
CA ILE A 166 4.76 -6.72 -0.81
C ILE A 166 5.34 -5.81 -1.89
N TRP A 167 6.26 -6.30 -2.71
CA TRP A 167 6.79 -5.54 -3.83
C TRP A 167 5.68 -5.11 -4.80
N ASN A 168 4.72 -5.99 -5.08
CA ASN A 168 3.56 -5.64 -5.90
C ASN A 168 2.77 -4.48 -5.27
N HIS A 169 2.57 -4.48 -3.94
CA HIS A 169 1.92 -3.37 -3.25
C HIS A 169 2.72 -2.06 -3.37
N VAL A 170 4.02 -2.10 -3.07
CA VAL A 170 4.87 -0.90 -3.04
C VAL A 170 4.99 -0.26 -4.43
N THR A 171 5.06 -1.08 -5.48
CA THR A 171 5.27 -0.65 -6.87
C THR A 171 3.98 -0.55 -7.69
N ARG A 172 2.81 -0.92 -7.14
CA ARG A 172 1.54 -0.91 -7.87
C ARG A 172 1.29 0.44 -8.56
N TYR A 173 0.57 0.42 -9.66
CA TYR A 173 0.28 1.62 -10.44
C TYR A 173 -0.60 2.60 -9.67
N ARG A 174 -0.13 3.83 -9.55
CA ARG A 174 -0.82 4.98 -8.93
C ARG A 174 -0.76 6.19 -9.86
N GLY A 175 -1.01 5.96 -11.16
CA GLY A 175 -1.02 7.02 -12.17
C GLY A 175 0.37 7.51 -12.61
N GLY A 176 1.47 6.86 -12.22
CA GLY A 176 2.85 7.27 -12.52
C GLY A 176 3.30 8.55 -11.80
N ALA A 177 2.40 9.50 -11.61
CA ALA A 177 2.57 10.68 -10.76
C ALA A 177 1.21 11.14 -10.23
N VAL A 178 1.21 11.72 -9.04
CA VAL A 178 0.01 12.29 -8.43
C VAL A 178 0.30 13.64 -7.77
N LYS A 179 -0.62 14.60 -7.96
CA LYS A 179 -0.72 15.84 -7.18
C LYS A 179 -2.07 15.88 -6.53
N ARG A 180 -2.12 16.04 -5.20
CA ARG A 180 -3.38 16.09 -4.44
C ARG A 180 -3.27 16.96 -3.20
N GLU A 181 -4.41 17.41 -2.69
CA GLU A 181 -4.53 18.01 -1.36
C GLU A 181 -5.37 17.08 -0.50
N VAL A 182 -4.87 16.77 0.69
CA VAL A 182 -5.51 15.82 1.61
C VAL A 182 -5.39 16.29 3.04
N HIS A 183 -6.34 15.87 3.86
CA HIS A 183 -6.25 16.07 5.30
C HIS A 183 -5.66 14.85 6.00
N ARG A 184 -4.91 15.14 7.09
CA ARG A 184 -4.48 14.17 8.08
C ARG A 184 -5.02 14.60 9.42
N MET A 185 -5.74 13.71 10.10
CA MET A 185 -6.54 14.03 11.27
C MET A 185 -6.38 12.95 12.34
N PRO A 186 -5.51 13.15 13.35
CA PRO A 186 -5.54 12.33 14.56
C PRO A 186 -6.82 12.66 15.35
N VAL A 187 -7.64 11.66 15.60
CA VAL A 187 -8.93 11.78 16.25
C VAL A 187 -8.85 11.25 17.69
N GLN A 188 -9.30 12.06 18.62
CA GLN A 188 -9.32 11.73 20.05
C GLN A 188 -10.53 10.84 20.38
N THR A 189 -10.54 10.25 21.58
CA THR A 189 -11.64 9.40 22.06
C THR A 189 -13.00 10.12 22.12
N SER A 190 -13.00 11.43 22.24
CA SER A 190 -14.19 12.27 22.19
C SER A 190 -14.71 12.56 20.77
N GLY A 191 -13.97 12.16 19.73
CA GLY A 191 -14.23 12.56 18.36
C GLY A 191 -13.60 13.90 17.96
N ALA A 192 -12.98 14.64 18.90
CA ALA A 192 -12.27 15.87 18.58
C ALA A 192 -11.03 15.58 17.73
N TYR A 193 -10.75 16.42 16.75
CA TYR A 193 -9.59 16.26 15.84
C TYR A 193 -8.98 17.59 15.46
N GLN A 194 -7.71 17.54 15.08
CA GLN A 194 -7.02 18.66 14.45
C GLN A 194 -6.63 18.26 13.02
N ALA A 195 -7.21 18.94 12.03
CA ALA A 195 -6.90 18.68 10.63
C ALA A 195 -5.62 19.38 10.19
N SER A 196 -4.69 18.63 9.62
CA SER A 196 -3.55 19.16 8.88
C SER A 196 -3.81 19.02 7.38
N LEU A 197 -3.89 20.14 6.66
CA LEU A 197 -4.01 20.14 5.21
C LEU A 197 -2.63 20.03 4.57
N ILE A 198 -2.44 19.03 3.74
CA ILE A 198 -1.15 18.73 3.11
C ILE A 198 -1.35 18.65 1.59
N ARG A 199 -0.58 19.44 0.85
CA ARG A 199 -0.41 19.29 -0.60
C ARG A 199 0.69 18.28 -0.86
N GLN A 200 0.37 17.23 -1.59
CA GLN A 200 1.28 16.15 -1.93
C GLN A 200 1.59 16.14 -3.43
N THR A 201 2.85 15.93 -3.75
CA THR A 201 3.32 15.60 -5.10
C THR A 201 4.18 14.36 -4.99
N GLN A 202 3.80 13.28 -5.67
CA GLN A 202 4.58 12.06 -5.79
C GLN A 202 4.81 11.78 -7.27
N VAL A 203 6.05 11.46 -7.64
CA VAL A 203 6.41 11.15 -9.04
C VAL A 203 7.28 9.91 -9.05
N PHE A 204 6.77 8.85 -9.66
CA PHE A 204 7.51 7.61 -9.83
C PHE A 204 8.61 7.76 -10.87
N ALA A 205 9.61 6.91 -10.78
CA ALA A 205 10.77 6.92 -11.69
C ALA A 205 10.37 6.91 -13.18
N SER A 206 9.28 6.24 -13.53
CA SER A 206 8.73 6.19 -14.90
C SER A 206 8.27 7.54 -15.43
N ASN A 207 7.94 8.49 -14.57
CA ASN A 207 7.44 9.83 -14.93
C ASN A 207 8.47 10.94 -14.69
N VAL A 208 9.71 10.56 -14.36
CA VAL A 208 10.86 11.49 -14.28
C VAL A 208 11.59 11.44 -15.62
N ARG A 209 11.44 12.49 -16.45
CA ARG A 209 11.92 12.51 -17.85
C ARG A 209 13.42 12.30 -18.01
N ASP A 210 14.22 12.82 -17.07
CA ASP A 210 15.68 12.68 -17.05
C ASP A 210 16.16 11.59 -16.07
N ASN A 211 15.29 10.60 -15.77
CA ASN A 211 15.67 9.43 -14.99
C ASN A 211 16.52 8.49 -15.84
N THR A 212 17.49 7.82 -15.22
CA THR A 212 18.33 6.82 -15.87
C THR A 212 17.87 5.41 -15.47
N PRO A 213 17.95 4.42 -16.36
CA PRO A 213 17.54 3.05 -16.07
C PRO A 213 18.20 2.44 -14.82
N ASP A 214 19.46 2.82 -14.56
CA ASP A 214 20.24 2.32 -13.43
C ASP A 214 20.05 3.13 -12.14
N SER A 215 19.13 4.11 -12.15
CA SER A 215 18.83 4.86 -10.95
C SER A 215 18.11 3.97 -9.93
N ASN A 216 18.61 3.90 -8.72
CA ASN A 216 17.93 3.24 -7.61
C ASN A 216 16.80 4.14 -7.08
N LEU A 217 15.89 4.58 -7.98
CA LEU A 217 14.78 5.46 -7.64
C LEU A 217 13.46 4.73 -7.81
N LEU A 218 12.65 4.69 -6.75
CA LEU A 218 11.25 4.29 -6.82
C LEU A 218 10.37 5.51 -7.13
N PHE A 219 10.46 6.55 -6.29
CA PHE A 219 9.74 7.81 -6.49
C PHE A 219 10.38 8.99 -5.74
N TYR A 220 10.01 10.19 -6.16
CA TYR A 220 10.15 11.42 -5.38
C TYR A 220 8.82 11.79 -4.73
N PHE A 221 8.87 12.32 -3.50
CA PHE A 221 7.70 12.83 -2.80
C PHE A 221 7.99 14.20 -2.18
N ILE A 222 7.05 15.13 -2.38
CA ILE A 222 7.01 16.43 -1.70
C ILE A 222 5.68 16.54 -0.97
N GLY A 223 5.72 16.82 0.34
CA GLY A 223 4.56 17.12 1.17
C GLY A 223 4.69 18.54 1.72
N GLN A 224 3.82 19.47 1.31
CA GLN A 224 3.76 20.83 1.81
C GLN A 224 2.57 20.99 2.76
N THR A 225 2.82 21.38 4.00
CA THR A 225 1.75 21.69 4.95
C THR A 225 1.14 23.05 4.61
N LEU A 226 -0.17 23.10 4.42
CA LEU A 226 -0.93 24.31 4.11
C LEU A 226 -1.70 24.83 5.34
N ALA A 227 -2.11 23.94 6.25
CA ALA A 227 -2.78 24.24 7.51
C ALA A 227 -2.38 23.22 8.59
N PRO A 228 -2.44 23.57 9.88
CA PRO A 228 -2.81 24.85 10.46
C PRO A 228 -1.71 25.93 10.26
N ALA A 229 -2.05 27.19 10.47
CA ALA A 229 -1.16 28.35 10.22
C ALA A 229 0.23 28.22 10.88
N ARG A 230 0.30 27.66 12.10
CA ARG A 230 1.58 27.43 12.82
C ARG A 230 2.55 26.49 12.11
N GLN A 231 2.07 25.65 11.18
CA GLN A 231 2.86 24.66 10.43
C GLN A 231 2.87 24.96 8.93
N ALA A 232 2.07 25.93 8.49
CA ALA A 232 1.95 26.29 7.09
C ALA A 232 3.30 26.68 6.49
N GLY A 233 3.55 26.23 5.25
CA GLY A 233 4.81 26.44 4.55
C GLY A 233 5.93 25.44 4.89
N ASN A 234 5.78 24.58 5.90
CA ASN A 234 6.72 23.48 6.11
C ASN A 234 6.63 22.48 4.96
N ILE A 235 7.78 22.02 4.47
CA ILE A 235 7.83 21.09 3.34
C ILE A 235 8.74 19.90 3.70
N ALA A 236 8.28 18.70 3.41
CA ALA A 236 9.09 17.49 3.42
C ALA A 236 9.41 17.07 1.97
N LEU A 237 10.65 16.72 1.69
CA LEU A 237 11.09 16.08 0.46
C LEU A 237 11.63 14.69 0.81
N ILE A 238 11.19 13.69 0.06
CA ILE A 238 11.67 12.31 0.18
C ILE A 238 12.16 11.84 -1.18
N HIS A 239 13.35 11.26 -1.21
CA HIS A 239 13.82 10.41 -2.28
C HIS A 239 13.68 8.96 -1.80
N GLU A 240 12.77 8.25 -2.41
CA GLU A 240 12.51 6.86 -2.08
C GLU A 240 13.28 5.96 -3.03
N PRO A 241 14.29 5.23 -2.56
CA PRO A 241 15.00 4.31 -3.42
C PRO A 241 14.19 3.04 -3.69
N LEU A 242 14.46 2.40 -4.81
CA LEU A 242 13.91 1.09 -5.14
C LEU A 242 14.49 0.03 -4.19
N ASP A 243 15.79 0.03 -3.93
CA ASP A 243 16.43 -0.80 -2.90
C ASP A 243 16.86 0.07 -1.71
N GLN A 244 16.05 0.02 -0.64
CA GLN A 244 16.27 0.80 0.58
C GLN A 244 17.40 0.23 1.46
N VAL A 245 17.81 -1.02 1.26
CA VAL A 245 18.94 -1.63 1.97
C VAL A 245 20.25 -1.18 1.35
N GLN A 246 20.34 -1.17 0.02
CA GLN A 246 21.48 -0.63 -0.71
C GLN A 246 21.67 0.87 -0.48
N THR A 247 20.58 1.63 -0.56
CA THR A 247 20.57 3.09 -0.36
C THR A 247 19.39 3.46 0.52
N PRO A 248 19.61 3.82 1.80
CA PRO A 248 18.51 4.21 2.67
C PRO A 248 17.73 5.41 2.12
N ARG A 249 16.43 5.47 2.44
CA ARG A 249 15.56 6.61 2.17
C ARG A 249 16.25 7.92 2.55
N GLN A 250 16.21 8.91 1.67
CA GLN A 250 16.76 10.23 1.94
C GLN A 250 15.61 11.21 2.13
N ALA A 251 15.69 12.02 3.17
CA ALA A 251 14.66 13.01 3.48
C ALA A 251 15.27 14.37 3.86
N TRP A 252 14.56 15.42 3.47
CA TRP A 252 14.87 16.81 3.83
C TRP A 252 13.60 17.50 4.31
N ALA A 253 13.78 18.39 5.27
CA ALA A 253 12.71 19.25 5.77
C ALA A 253 13.08 20.71 5.56
N TYR A 254 12.17 21.46 4.95
CA TYR A 254 12.20 22.91 4.93
C TYR A 254 11.31 23.44 6.07
N ASN A 255 11.89 24.24 6.94
CA ASN A 255 11.16 24.93 8.00
C ASN A 255 10.85 26.37 7.55
N ALA A 256 9.57 26.70 7.44
CA ALA A 256 9.12 28.00 6.95
C ALA A 256 9.54 29.17 7.88
N GLY A 257 9.48 28.98 9.19
CA GLY A 257 9.88 30.01 10.17
C GLY A 257 11.37 30.32 10.13
N GLN A 258 12.22 29.31 9.91
CA GLN A 258 13.69 29.50 9.83
C GLN A 258 14.18 29.71 8.40
N ARG A 259 13.36 29.49 7.38
CA ARG A 259 13.69 29.50 5.94
C ARG A 259 14.91 28.63 5.60
N ARG A 260 15.06 27.51 6.30
CA ARG A 260 16.21 26.60 6.17
C ARG A 260 15.77 25.20 5.77
N VAL A 261 16.53 24.62 4.85
CA VAL A 261 16.45 23.19 4.51
C VAL A 261 17.45 22.46 5.39
N ARG A 262 17.00 21.38 6.02
CA ARG A 262 17.84 20.45 6.78
C ARG A 262 17.64 19.04 6.29
N ARG A 263 18.70 18.25 6.24
CA ARG A 263 18.57 16.80 6.05
C ARG A 263 17.92 16.22 7.30
N ALA A 264 16.93 15.34 7.12
CA ALA A 264 16.33 14.55 8.18
C ALA A 264 17.06 13.19 8.22
N PRO A 265 18.12 13.02 9.02
CA PRO A 265 19.07 11.90 8.86
C PRO A 265 18.49 10.54 9.23
N THR A 266 17.39 10.48 9.97
CA THR A 266 16.79 9.21 10.37
C THR A 266 15.29 9.35 10.44
N LEU A 267 14.65 9.11 9.32
CA LEU A 267 13.30 8.57 9.37
C LEU A 267 13.47 7.06 9.59
N ALA A 268 13.78 6.68 10.85
CA ALA A 268 13.74 5.27 11.22
C ALA A 268 12.33 4.74 10.88
N TYR A 269 12.21 3.47 10.54
CA TYR A 269 10.96 2.84 10.09
C TYR A 269 9.82 3.04 11.10
N ASP A 270 10.12 3.01 12.39
CA ASP A 270 9.22 3.18 13.53
C ASP A 270 9.12 4.61 14.06
N SER A 271 9.77 5.58 13.43
CA SER A 271 9.60 6.99 13.79
C SER A 271 8.16 7.43 13.54
N PRO A 272 7.57 8.22 14.44
CA PRO A 272 6.21 8.74 14.22
C PRO A 272 6.13 9.57 12.93
N GLN A 273 5.08 9.38 12.17
CA GLN A 273 4.76 10.24 11.03
C GLN A 273 4.41 11.67 11.52
N ASN A 274 4.80 12.66 10.73
CA ASN A 274 4.40 14.04 10.99
C ASN A 274 2.86 14.18 11.00
N SER A 275 2.33 14.95 11.95
CA SER A 275 0.88 15.18 12.13
C SER A 275 0.06 13.89 12.36
N SER A 276 0.66 12.81 12.86
CA SER A 276 -0.04 11.56 13.20
C SER A 276 -0.35 11.43 14.69
N ASP A 277 0.20 12.29 15.54
CA ASP A 277 0.10 12.21 17.01
C ASP A 277 0.53 10.84 17.55
N GLY A 278 1.56 10.24 16.93
CA GLY A 278 2.11 8.94 17.30
C GLY A 278 1.25 7.73 16.87
N LEU A 279 0.15 7.94 16.16
CA LEU A 279 -0.76 6.86 15.75
C LEU A 279 -0.27 6.10 14.51
N ALA A 280 0.74 6.59 13.79
CA ALA A 280 1.34 5.91 12.66
C ALA A 280 2.86 6.06 12.65
N THR A 281 3.55 5.07 12.12
CA THR A 281 5.00 5.06 11.89
C THR A 281 5.35 5.52 10.47
N SER A 282 6.61 5.87 10.24
CA SER A 282 7.09 6.34 8.94
C SER A 282 6.88 5.34 7.81
N ASP A 283 6.93 4.05 8.12
CA ASP A 283 6.71 2.97 7.17
C ASP A 283 5.22 2.59 6.99
N ASN A 284 4.29 3.22 7.72
CA ASN A 284 2.84 3.09 7.49
C ASN A 284 2.32 3.97 6.32
N MET A 285 3.17 4.72 5.64
CA MET A 285 2.72 5.50 4.48
C MET A 285 2.12 4.58 3.43
N ASP A 286 0.91 4.92 2.94
CA ASP A 286 0.19 4.13 1.93
C ASP A 286 -0.02 2.67 2.39
N MET A 287 -0.40 2.47 3.64
CA MET A 287 -0.54 1.22 4.40
C MET A 287 0.80 0.55 4.73
N TYR A 288 1.75 0.50 3.81
CA TYR A 288 3.13 0.06 4.02
C TYR A 288 4.07 0.60 2.93
N ASN A 289 5.16 1.24 3.35
CA ASN A 289 6.27 1.63 2.50
C ASN A 289 7.57 1.66 3.32
N GLY A 290 8.09 0.50 3.64
CA GLY A 290 9.33 0.30 4.40
C GLY A 290 10.26 -0.69 3.74
N ALA A 291 11.53 -0.72 4.16
CA ALA A 291 12.45 -1.77 3.74
C ALA A 291 12.07 -3.12 4.33
N PHE A 292 12.42 -4.19 3.63
CA PHE A 292 12.01 -5.55 3.99
C PHE A 292 12.97 -6.26 4.95
N ASP A 293 14.06 -5.60 5.32
CA ASP A 293 15.19 -6.17 6.05
C ASP A 293 14.89 -6.54 7.51
N ARG A 294 13.93 -5.87 8.15
CA ARG A 294 13.66 -6.03 9.59
C ARG A 294 12.77 -7.21 9.94
N TYR A 295 12.01 -7.72 8.98
CA TYR A 295 11.03 -8.78 9.21
C TYR A 295 11.38 -10.06 8.47
N ASN A 296 11.04 -11.20 9.06
CA ASN A 296 10.90 -12.46 8.35
C ASN A 296 9.50 -12.48 7.74
N TRP A 297 9.42 -12.64 6.45
CA TRP A 297 8.16 -12.59 5.71
C TRP A 297 7.65 -13.98 5.39
N THR A 298 6.37 -14.23 5.61
CA THR A 298 5.71 -15.50 5.33
C THR A 298 4.49 -15.28 4.46
N LEU A 299 4.41 -15.98 3.33
CA LEU A 299 3.22 -16.04 2.49
C LEU A 299 2.25 -17.08 3.06
N LYS A 300 1.08 -16.63 3.51
CA LYS A 300 0.02 -17.50 4.06
C LYS A 300 -0.89 -18.05 2.97
N GLY A 301 -0.90 -17.43 1.79
CA GLY A 301 -1.74 -17.80 0.65
C GLY A 301 -2.84 -16.79 0.35
N LYS A 302 -3.85 -17.22 -0.41
CA LYS A 302 -5.03 -16.43 -0.72
C LYS A 302 -6.22 -16.82 0.16
N ARG A 303 -7.06 -15.85 0.45
CA ARG A 303 -8.37 -16.08 1.08
C ARG A 303 -9.36 -15.01 0.63
N GLU A 304 -10.63 -15.23 0.91
CA GLU A 304 -11.68 -14.24 0.69
C GLU A 304 -11.95 -13.46 1.97
N LEU A 305 -11.97 -12.13 1.88
CA LEU A 305 -12.30 -11.24 2.99
C LEU A 305 -13.29 -10.16 2.56
N LEU A 306 -14.01 -9.63 3.54
CA LEU A 306 -14.76 -8.39 3.42
C LEU A 306 -13.80 -7.22 3.59
N ILE A 307 -13.59 -6.47 2.52
CA ILE A 307 -12.69 -5.32 2.49
C ILE A 307 -13.44 -4.07 2.04
N PRO A 308 -13.04 -2.86 2.47
CA PRO A 308 -13.57 -1.64 1.91
C PRO A 308 -13.20 -1.54 0.43
N TYR A 309 -14.22 -1.43 -0.44
CA TYR A 309 -14.02 -1.37 -1.88
C TYR A 309 -15.08 -0.45 -2.50
N ASN A 310 -14.75 0.21 -3.62
CA ASN A 310 -15.65 1.15 -4.30
C ASN A 310 -16.25 2.24 -3.38
N ASN A 311 -15.42 2.83 -2.49
CA ASN A 311 -15.84 3.79 -1.47
C ASN A 311 -16.05 5.21 -2.05
N TYR A 312 -16.80 5.34 -3.13
CA TYR A 312 -17.11 6.63 -3.76
C TYR A 312 -17.96 7.51 -2.85
N HIS A 313 -18.89 6.91 -2.07
CA HIS A 313 -19.71 7.67 -1.12
C HIS A 313 -18.83 8.37 -0.06
N LEU A 314 -17.80 7.68 0.46
CA LEU A 314 -16.85 8.33 1.38
C LEU A 314 -16.08 9.47 0.72
N HIS A 315 -15.90 9.44 -0.59
CA HIS A 315 -15.19 10.46 -1.38
C HIS A 315 -16.07 11.65 -1.80
N ASP A 316 -17.38 11.56 -1.63
CA ASP A 316 -18.33 12.56 -2.07
C ASP A 316 -18.03 13.94 -1.48
N LYS A 317 -17.94 14.96 -2.33
CA LYS A 317 -17.72 16.37 -1.95
C LYS A 317 -18.86 16.97 -1.13
N GLY A 318 -20.05 16.41 -1.24
CA GLY A 318 -21.21 16.80 -0.40
C GLY A 318 -21.07 16.37 1.06
N LEU A 319 -20.26 15.34 1.33
CA LEU A 319 -20.08 14.78 2.65
C LEU A 319 -19.02 15.58 3.44
N LYS A 320 -19.39 16.07 4.63
CA LYS A 320 -18.50 16.86 5.48
C LYS A 320 -17.75 16.02 6.49
N TYR A 321 -16.54 16.45 6.89
CA TYR A 321 -15.74 15.73 7.88
C TYR A 321 -16.47 15.50 9.19
N ALA A 322 -17.29 16.48 9.63
CA ALA A 322 -18.12 16.33 10.82
C ALA A 322 -19.15 15.19 10.74
N GLN A 323 -19.53 14.76 9.55
CA GLN A 323 -20.43 13.62 9.34
C GLN A 323 -19.63 12.29 9.29
N ILE A 324 -18.40 12.35 8.76
CA ILE A 324 -17.52 11.18 8.62
C ILE A 324 -16.88 10.81 9.93
N ILE A 325 -16.35 11.79 10.67
CA ILE A 325 -15.54 11.58 11.88
C ILE A 325 -16.46 11.40 13.09
N GLN A 326 -16.30 10.27 13.76
CA GLN A 326 -17.03 9.97 14.99
C GLN A 326 -16.03 9.56 16.09
N PRO A 327 -16.45 9.55 17.36
CA PRO A 327 -15.66 8.92 18.41
C PRO A 327 -15.30 7.47 18.05
N ALA A 328 -14.05 7.09 18.27
CA ALA A 328 -13.51 5.73 18.11
C ALA A 328 -13.29 5.24 16.66
N HIS A 329 -14.09 5.62 15.68
CA HIS A 329 -13.96 5.21 14.28
C HIS A 329 -14.73 6.16 13.36
N ILE A 330 -14.50 6.06 12.06
CA ILE A 330 -15.31 6.79 11.07
C ILE A 330 -16.72 6.20 11.01
N ASN A 331 -17.67 7.01 10.55
CA ASN A 331 -19.07 6.60 10.42
C ASN A 331 -19.20 5.42 9.45
N SER A 332 -19.53 4.25 10.00
CA SER A 332 -19.69 3.01 9.26
C SER A 332 -20.77 3.09 8.15
N GLY A 333 -21.73 4.00 8.28
CA GLY A 333 -22.80 4.21 7.31
C GLY A 333 -22.35 4.75 5.95
N TYR A 334 -21.11 5.24 5.86
CA TYR A 334 -20.54 5.74 4.60
C TYR A 334 -19.56 4.77 3.94
N ILE A 335 -19.35 3.59 4.54
CA ILE A 335 -18.35 2.64 4.08
C ILE A 335 -19.01 1.47 3.38
N ARG A 336 -18.59 1.24 2.15
CA ARG A 336 -18.95 0.09 1.35
C ARG A 336 -17.93 -1.02 1.59
N TYR A 337 -18.38 -2.20 2.02
CA TYR A 337 -17.59 -3.41 2.09
C TYR A 337 -18.05 -4.40 1.04
N GLU A 338 -17.10 -5.03 0.38
CA GLU A 338 -17.32 -6.06 -0.63
C GLU A 338 -16.47 -7.29 -0.32
N ARG A 339 -16.87 -8.47 -0.78
CA ARG A 339 -16.10 -9.69 -0.66
C ARG A 339 -15.11 -9.80 -1.80
N HIS A 340 -13.81 -9.87 -1.50
CA HIS A 340 -12.73 -9.97 -2.46
C HIS A 340 -11.72 -11.02 -2.06
N ARG A 341 -10.96 -11.55 -3.03
CA ARG A 341 -9.78 -12.37 -2.76
C ARG A 341 -8.61 -11.50 -2.39
N VAL A 342 -7.94 -11.87 -1.34
CA VAL A 342 -6.75 -11.18 -0.85
C VAL A 342 -5.59 -12.15 -0.66
N TRP A 343 -4.38 -11.67 -0.90
CA TRP A 343 -3.17 -12.32 -0.45
C TRP A 343 -2.98 -12.00 1.03
N GLU A 344 -2.73 -13.02 1.84
CA GLU A 344 -2.37 -12.86 3.26
C GLU A 344 -0.87 -13.10 3.42
N ILE A 345 -0.17 -12.11 3.96
CA ILE A 345 1.25 -12.19 4.31
C ILE A 345 1.46 -11.76 5.75
N GLU A 346 2.46 -12.34 6.38
CA GLU A 346 2.83 -12.05 7.76
C GLU A 346 4.30 -11.67 7.83
N GLY A 347 4.62 -10.60 8.56
CA GLY A 347 5.96 -10.16 8.90
C GLY A 347 6.19 -10.28 10.40
N GLU A 348 7.16 -11.11 10.81
CA GLU A 348 7.63 -11.23 12.18
C GLU A 348 8.98 -10.54 12.33
N LEU A 349 9.11 -9.67 13.34
CA LEU A 349 10.35 -8.91 13.59
C LEU A 349 11.51 -9.87 13.84
N LYS A 350 12.61 -9.71 13.09
CA LYS A 350 13.80 -10.53 13.24
C LYS A 350 14.45 -10.33 14.60
N PRO A 351 15.07 -11.36 15.18
CA PRO A 351 15.88 -11.22 16.39
C PRO A 351 16.93 -10.11 16.25
N GLY A 352 17.04 -9.26 17.27
CA GLY A 352 17.99 -8.14 17.27
C GLY A 352 17.54 -6.89 16.48
N GLN A 353 16.46 -6.96 15.70
CA GLN A 353 15.89 -5.78 15.06
C GLN A 353 14.94 -5.03 16.01
N ARG A 354 14.69 -3.74 15.70
CA ARG A 354 13.81 -2.89 16.51
C ARG A 354 12.69 -2.33 15.64
N HIS A 355 11.49 -2.47 16.14
CA HIS A 355 10.28 -1.83 15.64
C HIS A 355 9.23 -1.81 16.76
N ILE A 356 8.28 -0.87 16.73
CA ILE A 356 7.18 -0.86 17.70
C ILE A 356 6.19 -2.02 17.46
N TYR A 357 6.13 -2.56 16.26
CA TYR A 357 5.31 -3.73 15.92
C TYR A 357 6.17 -4.99 15.86
N GLN A 358 5.88 -5.94 16.75
CA GLN A 358 6.54 -7.24 16.78
C GLN A 358 6.12 -8.11 15.61
N LYS A 359 4.84 -8.01 15.22
CA LYS A 359 4.25 -8.73 14.10
C LYS A 359 3.28 -7.84 13.34
N ARG A 360 3.18 -8.07 12.03
CA ARG A 360 2.21 -7.44 11.13
C ARG A 360 1.61 -8.50 10.22
N THR A 361 0.30 -8.42 10.01
CA THR A 361 -0.39 -9.21 8.98
C THR A 361 -1.00 -8.25 7.99
N PHE A 362 -0.76 -8.47 6.70
CA PHE A 362 -1.29 -7.66 5.62
C PHE A 362 -2.23 -8.49 4.74
N PHE A 363 -3.34 -7.88 4.37
CA PHE A 363 -4.32 -8.44 3.45
C PHE A 363 -4.37 -7.57 2.21
N ILE A 364 -3.81 -8.09 1.11
CA ILE A 364 -3.58 -7.37 -0.14
C ILE A 364 -4.59 -7.84 -1.18
N ASP A 365 -5.40 -6.94 -1.68
CA ASP A 365 -6.38 -7.21 -2.73
C ASP A 365 -5.67 -7.72 -4.01
N GLU A 366 -6.19 -8.81 -4.58
CA GLU A 366 -5.55 -9.43 -5.75
C GLU A 366 -5.69 -8.61 -7.04
N ASP A 367 -6.75 -7.80 -7.15
CA ASP A 367 -7.00 -6.99 -8.34
C ASP A 367 -6.18 -5.71 -8.38
N THR A 368 -5.96 -5.09 -7.22
CA THR A 368 -5.31 -3.77 -7.11
C THR A 368 -3.90 -3.80 -6.54
N TRP A 369 -3.51 -4.89 -5.89
CA TRP A 369 -2.30 -4.99 -5.07
C TRP A 369 -2.25 -3.96 -3.93
N GLN A 370 -3.38 -3.32 -3.62
CA GLN A 370 -3.51 -2.45 -2.45
C GLN A 370 -3.60 -3.31 -1.19
N ILE A 371 -2.81 -2.99 -0.17
CA ILE A 371 -3.09 -3.49 1.18
C ILE A 371 -4.43 -2.91 1.60
N ALA A 372 -5.46 -3.75 1.68
CA ALA A 372 -6.81 -3.36 2.07
C ALA A 372 -6.94 -3.23 3.59
N LEU A 373 -6.36 -4.20 4.30
CA LEU A 373 -6.37 -4.28 5.76
C LEU A 373 -4.97 -4.64 6.27
N ALA A 374 -4.61 -4.14 7.46
CA ALA A 374 -3.40 -4.54 8.15
C ALA A 374 -3.61 -4.60 9.66
N ASP A 375 -3.16 -5.70 10.25
CA ASP A 375 -3.22 -5.96 11.68
C ASP A 375 -1.80 -5.87 12.27
N HIS A 376 -1.61 -5.01 13.27
CA HIS A 376 -0.31 -4.75 13.89
C HIS A 376 -0.32 -5.19 15.35
N TYR A 377 0.66 -5.98 15.73
CA TYR A 377 0.79 -6.59 17.05
C TYR A 377 1.97 -5.98 17.82
N ASP A 378 1.78 -5.77 19.10
CA ASP A 378 2.79 -5.25 20.01
C ASP A 378 3.83 -6.32 20.42
N ALA A 379 4.78 -5.94 21.27
CA ALA A 379 5.84 -6.84 21.76
C ALA A 379 5.32 -8.00 22.63
N ARG A 380 4.08 -7.93 23.12
CA ARG A 380 3.43 -9.01 23.87
C ARG A 380 2.67 -9.97 22.95
N GLY A 381 2.63 -9.68 21.64
CA GLY A 381 1.85 -10.43 20.67
C GLY A 381 0.36 -10.08 20.67
N GLU A 382 -0.04 -9.00 21.37
CA GLU A 382 -1.42 -8.53 21.39
C GLU A 382 -1.71 -7.63 20.19
N LEU A 383 -2.89 -7.79 19.60
CA LEU A 383 -3.36 -6.92 18.53
C LEU A 383 -3.51 -5.49 19.06
N TRP A 384 -2.70 -4.60 18.54
CA TRP A 384 -2.61 -3.22 19.00
C TRP A 384 -3.28 -2.24 18.05
N ARG A 385 -2.92 -2.30 16.75
CA ARG A 385 -3.48 -1.36 15.77
C ARG A 385 -4.07 -2.09 14.58
N VAL A 386 -5.14 -1.51 14.05
CA VAL A 386 -5.84 -1.99 12.86
C VAL A 386 -5.83 -0.88 11.83
N SER A 387 -5.22 -1.14 10.67
CA SER A 387 -5.22 -0.19 9.56
C SER A 387 -6.16 -0.67 8.44
N THR A 388 -6.86 0.28 7.84
CA THR A 388 -7.87 0.04 6.81
C THR A 388 -7.70 1.05 5.69
N ALA A 389 -7.59 0.58 4.44
CA ALA A 389 -7.62 1.41 3.23
C ALA A 389 -9.03 1.42 2.63
N TYR A 390 -9.58 2.59 2.43
CA TYR A 390 -10.89 2.76 1.79
C TYR A 390 -10.69 2.92 0.29
N GLN A 391 -10.69 1.78 -0.41
CA GLN A 391 -10.37 1.70 -1.82
C GLN A 391 -11.47 2.32 -2.69
N MET A 392 -11.04 2.93 -3.80
CA MET A 392 -11.89 3.35 -4.90
C MET A 392 -11.08 3.36 -6.20
N ASN A 393 -11.75 3.46 -7.33
CA ASN A 393 -11.12 3.56 -8.62
C ASN A 393 -11.27 4.99 -9.17
N PHE A 394 -10.17 5.68 -9.45
CA PHE A 394 -10.16 6.93 -10.22
C PHE A 394 -10.31 6.56 -11.71
N TYR A 395 -11.51 6.16 -12.09
CA TYR A 395 -11.77 5.48 -13.35
C TYR A 395 -11.52 6.35 -14.59
N ASN A 396 -11.59 7.68 -14.46
CA ASN A 396 -11.23 8.60 -15.55
C ASN A 396 -9.74 8.51 -15.92
N ASP A 397 -8.89 8.18 -14.96
CA ASP A 397 -7.44 8.04 -15.10
C ASP A 397 -6.99 6.58 -15.10
N LEU A 398 -7.92 5.63 -14.94
CA LEU A 398 -7.66 4.18 -14.76
C LEU A 398 -6.67 3.89 -13.63
N VAL A 399 -6.86 4.55 -12.49
CA VAL A 399 -6.00 4.44 -11.32
C VAL A 399 -6.78 3.85 -10.15
N PRO A 400 -6.69 2.54 -9.88
CA PRO A 400 -7.19 1.96 -8.64
C PRO A 400 -6.31 2.43 -7.47
N TRP A 401 -6.94 3.01 -6.45
CA TRP A 401 -6.24 3.47 -5.27
C TRP A 401 -7.21 3.52 -4.07
N MET A 402 -6.96 4.43 -3.13
CA MET A 402 -7.82 4.67 -1.97
C MET A 402 -8.15 6.16 -1.85
N THR A 403 -9.34 6.48 -1.37
CA THR A 403 -9.70 7.84 -0.98
C THR A 403 -9.08 8.22 0.36
N ALA A 404 -9.03 7.28 1.29
CA ALA A 404 -8.49 7.47 2.63
C ALA A 404 -7.92 6.17 3.21
N GLU A 405 -7.12 6.31 4.26
CA GLU A 405 -6.69 5.24 5.15
C GLU A 405 -6.94 5.63 6.60
N ALA A 406 -7.32 4.67 7.44
CA ALA A 406 -7.44 4.86 8.88
C ALA A 406 -6.57 3.87 9.64
N THR A 407 -5.93 4.32 10.73
CA THR A 407 -5.23 3.46 11.69
C THR A 407 -5.87 3.63 13.06
N HIS A 408 -6.54 2.59 13.54
CA HIS A 408 -7.20 2.54 14.85
C HIS A 408 -6.24 1.95 15.87
N ASP A 409 -6.04 2.64 16.97
CA ASP A 409 -5.27 2.18 18.13
C ASP A 409 -6.25 1.62 19.17
N LEU A 410 -6.30 0.30 19.28
CA LEU A 410 -7.25 -0.40 20.15
C LEU A 410 -7.00 -0.18 21.65
N GLN A 411 -5.76 0.14 22.02
CA GLN A 411 -5.39 0.42 23.42
C GLN A 411 -5.78 1.83 23.84
N SER A 412 -5.40 2.84 23.03
CA SER A 412 -5.75 4.24 23.33
C SER A 412 -7.15 4.64 22.88
N ARG A 413 -7.82 3.82 22.06
CA ARG A 413 -9.13 4.08 21.44
C ARG A 413 -9.18 5.35 20.60
N ARG A 414 -8.04 5.76 20.08
CA ARG A 414 -7.86 6.87 19.16
C ARG A 414 -7.63 6.33 17.76
N TYR A 415 -7.83 7.15 16.76
CA TYR A 415 -7.46 6.75 15.40
C TYR A 415 -6.89 7.90 14.58
N LEU A 416 -6.07 7.57 13.61
CA LEU A 416 -5.60 8.47 12.59
C LEU A 416 -6.42 8.26 11.32
N LEU A 417 -6.95 9.34 10.76
CA LEU A 417 -7.57 9.34 9.44
C LEU A 417 -6.72 10.19 8.50
N SER A 418 -6.30 9.62 7.38
CA SER A 418 -5.45 10.27 6.39
C SER A 418 -6.02 10.11 5.00
N GLY A 419 -5.89 11.14 4.15
CA GLY A 419 -6.25 11.03 2.74
C GLY A 419 -7.55 11.71 2.35
N LEU A 420 -8.48 11.97 3.27
CA LEU A 420 -9.74 12.61 2.95
C LEU A 420 -9.55 13.94 2.21
N SER A 421 -10.33 14.12 1.16
CA SER A 421 -10.30 15.28 0.27
C SER A 421 -11.68 15.93 0.05
N ASN A 422 -12.71 15.55 0.82
CA ASN A 422 -14.08 16.05 0.65
C ASN A 422 -14.17 17.59 0.74
N GLU A 423 -13.44 18.19 1.68
CA GLU A 423 -13.44 19.64 1.92
C GLU A 423 -12.23 20.38 1.33
N VAL A 424 -11.49 19.76 0.42
CA VAL A 424 -10.39 20.45 -0.30
C VAL A 424 -10.87 21.03 -1.62
N LYS A 425 -10.18 22.09 -2.08
CA LYS A 425 -10.51 22.77 -3.33
C LYS A 425 -9.98 22.07 -4.58
N ARG A 426 -8.83 21.38 -4.45
CA ARG A 426 -8.14 20.74 -5.57
C ARG A 426 -8.32 19.24 -5.51
N GLU A 427 -8.78 18.68 -6.59
CA GLU A 427 -8.85 17.23 -6.74
C GLU A 427 -7.49 16.61 -7.04
N ALA A 428 -7.41 15.28 -6.90
CA ALA A 428 -6.24 14.54 -7.33
C ALA A 428 -6.10 14.62 -8.85
N SER A 429 -4.87 14.74 -9.32
CA SER A 429 -4.54 14.70 -10.74
C SER A 429 -3.31 13.81 -10.96
N PHE A 430 -3.33 13.04 -12.04
CA PHE A 430 -2.38 11.97 -12.29
C PHE A 430 -1.56 12.22 -13.56
N GLY A 431 -0.55 11.35 -13.80
CA GLY A 431 0.19 11.29 -15.07
C GLY A 431 1.17 12.43 -15.33
N HIS A 432 1.45 13.28 -14.35
CA HIS A 432 2.37 14.40 -14.53
C HIS A 432 3.80 13.94 -14.75
N GLU A 433 4.50 14.62 -15.65
CA GLU A 433 5.95 14.47 -15.80
C GLU A 433 6.70 15.51 -14.96
N ALA A 434 7.93 15.18 -14.57
CA ALA A 434 8.82 16.07 -13.83
C ALA A 434 10.28 15.84 -14.22
N LEU A 435 11.15 16.70 -13.73
CA LEU A 435 12.60 16.59 -13.86
C LEU A 435 13.24 16.37 -12.48
N ARG A 436 14.38 15.68 -12.43
CA ARG A 436 15.13 15.44 -11.18
C ARG A 436 15.47 16.72 -10.45
N GLN A 437 15.73 17.82 -11.17
CA GLN A 437 16.01 19.13 -10.58
C GLN A 437 14.87 19.68 -9.73
N ASP A 438 13.61 19.27 -10.00
CA ASP A 438 12.43 19.74 -9.26
C ASP A 438 12.41 19.17 -7.83
N PHE A 439 13.14 18.08 -7.61
CA PHE A 439 13.26 17.39 -6.33
C PHE A 439 14.63 17.54 -5.65
N LYS A 440 15.45 18.49 -6.09
CA LYS A 440 16.66 18.84 -5.34
C LYS A 440 16.31 19.57 -4.04
N PRO A 441 17.08 19.38 -2.93
CA PRO A 441 16.81 20.07 -1.68
C PRO A 441 16.68 21.61 -1.81
N ASP A 442 17.44 22.20 -2.71
CA ASP A 442 17.35 23.66 -2.97
C ASP A 442 16.03 24.10 -3.61
N ALA A 443 15.31 23.18 -4.29
CA ALA A 443 13.98 23.49 -4.82
C ALA A 443 12.97 23.80 -3.71
N LEU A 444 13.15 23.26 -2.50
CA LEU A 444 12.28 23.51 -1.35
C LEU A 444 12.24 24.98 -0.94
N ARG A 445 13.34 25.71 -1.08
CA ARG A 445 13.37 27.15 -0.79
C ARG A 445 12.49 27.95 -1.75
N ARG A 446 12.49 27.57 -3.04
CA ARG A 446 11.65 28.22 -4.05
C ARG A 446 10.17 27.92 -3.84
N LEU A 447 9.85 26.71 -3.41
CA LEU A 447 8.47 26.31 -3.08
C LEU A 447 7.97 27.00 -1.82
N GLY A 448 8.80 27.11 -0.78
CA GLY A 448 8.46 27.78 0.49
C GLY A 448 8.36 29.31 0.40
N GLY A 449 8.96 29.93 -0.61
CA GLY A 449 8.88 31.38 -0.84
C GLY A 449 7.72 31.85 -1.73
N LYS A 450 6.88 30.94 -2.22
CA LYS A 450 5.72 31.22 -3.09
C LYS A 450 4.38 31.29 -2.36
N ASN A 451 4.39 31.42 -1.04
CA ASN A 451 3.19 31.58 -0.21
C ASN A 451 2.90 33.05 0.09
#